data_de5ce4011bd933a8a241f8102141ce16
#
_entry.id   de5ce4011bd933a8a241f8102141ce16
#
_cell.length_a   1.000
_cell.length_b   1.000
_cell.length_c   1.000
_cell.angle_alpha   90.00
_cell.angle_beta   90.00
_cell.angle_gamma   90.00
#
_symmetry.space_group_name_H-M   'P 1'
#
loop_
_entity.id
_entity.type
_entity.pdbx_description
1 polymer ?
#
loop_
_entity_poly.entity_id
_entity_poly.type
_entity_poly.pdbx_seq_one_letter_code
_entity_poly.pdbx_strand_id
1 'polypeptide(L)'
;MLLRSLLIATVSSHSVLLTPSLAILSFFSKPRPALFSVEKNPLLHAIFKSTLYKHFCAGENVGEVKTTIENIKDMGFRGVILTYAREVVVDSSTEQEVGVGALEYKKDATELEKEVAFDEGIQAWRDGVLETASMLGEGDFLALKYV
;
A
#
# COMPACT_ATOMS: atom_id res chain seq x y z
N MET A 1 7.54 -10.92 14.05
CA MET A 1 7.92 -9.63 13.46
C MET A 1 9.43 -9.42 13.39
N LEU A 2 10.19 -9.56 14.46
CA LEU A 2 11.63 -9.25 14.55
C LEU A 2 12.52 -9.94 13.50
N LEU A 3 12.32 -11.23 13.24
CA LEU A 3 13.14 -11.97 12.28
C LEU A 3 13.00 -11.43 10.86
N ARG A 4 11.78 -11.09 10.46
CA ARG A 4 11.49 -10.48 9.14
C ARG A 4 12.10 -9.10 9.03
N SER A 5 11.98 -8.28 10.07
CA SER A 5 12.59 -6.94 10.11
C SER A 5 14.11 -7.03 10.02
N LEU A 6 14.72 -7.97 10.76
CA LEU A 6 16.16 -8.21 10.70
C LEU A 6 16.61 -8.61 9.29
N LEU A 7 15.89 -9.53 8.65
CA LEU A 7 16.21 -9.96 7.28
C LEU A 7 16.14 -8.80 6.29
N ILE A 8 15.05 -8.03 6.32
CA ILE A 8 14.89 -6.87 5.41
C ILE A 8 15.95 -5.81 5.70
N ALA A 9 16.23 -5.49 6.97
CA ALA A 9 17.27 -4.55 7.34
C ALA A 9 18.64 -5.01 6.87
N THR A 10 18.98 -6.29 7.02
CA THR A 10 20.25 -6.85 6.56
C THR A 10 20.39 -6.75 5.03
N VAL A 11 19.35 -7.13 4.29
CA VAL A 11 19.36 -7.02 2.82
C VAL A 11 19.50 -5.56 2.38
N SER A 12 18.78 -4.63 3.01
CA SER A 12 18.81 -3.21 2.67
C SER A 12 20.14 -2.52 3.02
N SER A 13 20.83 -3.00 4.05
CA SER A 13 22.08 -2.42 4.52
C SER A 13 23.31 -2.82 3.69
N HIS A 14 23.20 -3.88 2.88
CA HIS A 14 24.31 -4.40 2.09
C HIS A 14 24.03 -4.27 0.59
N SER A 15 24.78 -3.43 -0.11
CA SER A 15 24.60 -3.18 -1.55
C SER A 15 24.70 -4.46 -2.40
N VAL A 16 25.55 -5.41 -1.98
CA VAL A 16 25.69 -6.72 -2.64
C VAL A 16 24.41 -7.56 -2.59
N LEU A 17 23.59 -7.41 -1.53
CA LEU A 17 22.29 -8.08 -1.37
C LEU A 17 21.15 -7.24 -1.92
N LEU A 18 21.23 -5.93 -1.78
CA LEU A 18 20.20 -5.00 -2.23
C LEU A 18 20.06 -5.01 -3.76
N THR A 19 21.16 -4.95 -4.50
CA THR A 19 21.12 -4.90 -5.96
C THR A 19 20.41 -6.08 -6.60
N PRO A 20 20.72 -7.35 -6.27
CA PRO A 20 19.99 -8.49 -6.80
C PRO A 20 18.54 -8.55 -6.30
N SER A 21 18.26 -8.10 -5.06
CA SER A 21 16.91 -8.06 -4.53
C SER A 21 16.03 -7.07 -5.30
N LEU A 22 16.55 -5.89 -5.62
CA LEU A 22 15.86 -4.91 -6.46
C LEU A 22 15.65 -5.42 -7.89
N ALA A 23 16.63 -6.15 -8.45
CA ALA A 23 16.48 -6.76 -9.76
C ALA A 23 15.36 -7.81 -9.79
N ILE A 24 15.24 -8.63 -8.73
CA ILE A 24 14.15 -9.60 -8.56
C ILE A 24 12.82 -8.87 -8.44
N LEU A 25 12.71 -7.84 -7.60
CA LEU A 25 11.49 -7.04 -7.45
C LEU A 25 11.09 -6.37 -8.76
N SER A 26 12.03 -5.76 -9.47
CA SER A 26 11.81 -5.16 -10.79
C SER A 26 11.38 -6.21 -11.83
N PHE A 27 11.88 -7.44 -11.72
CA PHE A 27 11.44 -8.53 -12.58
C PHE A 27 9.96 -8.85 -12.39
N PHE A 28 9.48 -8.90 -11.14
CA PHE A 28 8.08 -9.19 -10.81
C PHE A 28 7.13 -7.99 -11.00
N SER A 29 7.63 -6.76 -11.01
CA SER A 29 6.83 -5.55 -11.25
C SER A 29 6.41 -5.36 -12.71
N LYS A 30 7.10 -6.02 -13.66
CA LYS A 30 6.76 -5.88 -15.08
C LYS A 30 5.58 -6.78 -15.46
N PRO A 31 4.69 -6.33 -16.37
CA PRO A 31 3.59 -7.15 -16.86
C PRO A 31 4.12 -8.43 -17.52
N ARG A 32 3.72 -9.58 -16.99
CA ARG A 32 4.23 -10.89 -17.40
C ARG A 32 3.09 -11.91 -17.51
N PRO A 33 3.35 -13.09 -18.14
CA PRO A 33 2.41 -14.20 -18.16
C PRO A 33 1.92 -14.55 -16.74
N ALA A 34 0.71 -15.04 -16.62
CA ALA A 34 0.02 -15.30 -15.34
C ALA A 34 0.87 -16.06 -14.30
N LEU A 35 1.80 -16.90 -14.75
CA LEU A 35 2.67 -17.70 -13.88
C LEU A 35 3.63 -16.85 -13.03
N PHE A 36 4.12 -15.72 -13.57
CA PHE A 36 5.05 -14.80 -12.92
C PHE A 36 4.41 -13.47 -12.50
N SER A 37 3.09 -13.35 -12.62
CA SER A 37 2.35 -12.19 -12.15
C SER A 37 1.98 -12.39 -10.68
N VAL A 38 2.38 -11.45 -9.83
CA VAL A 38 2.04 -11.46 -8.40
C VAL A 38 0.52 -11.39 -8.20
N GLU A 39 -0.21 -10.70 -9.08
CA GLU A 39 -1.66 -10.56 -9.01
C GLU A 39 -2.42 -11.84 -9.41
N LYS A 40 -1.89 -12.57 -10.41
CA LYS A 40 -2.58 -13.75 -10.99
C LYS A 40 -2.14 -15.06 -10.38
N ASN A 41 -0.97 -15.11 -9.74
CA ASN A 41 -0.43 -16.32 -9.12
C ASN A 41 -0.64 -16.26 -7.60
N PRO A 42 -1.57 -17.07 -7.04
CA PRO A 42 -1.90 -17.02 -5.62
C PRO A 42 -0.73 -17.39 -4.70
N LEU A 43 0.20 -18.21 -5.18
CA LEU A 43 1.40 -18.60 -4.42
C LEU A 43 2.37 -17.42 -4.30
N LEU A 44 2.65 -16.74 -5.42
CA LEU A 44 3.49 -15.53 -5.42
C LEU A 44 2.86 -14.43 -4.58
N HIS A 45 1.56 -14.19 -4.75
CA HIS A 45 0.80 -13.24 -3.94
C HIS A 45 0.95 -13.54 -2.44
N ALA A 46 0.75 -14.79 -2.01
CA ALA A 46 0.89 -15.18 -0.61
C ALA A 46 2.31 -14.96 -0.07
N ILE A 47 3.34 -15.26 -0.87
CA ILE A 47 4.74 -15.02 -0.50
C ILE A 47 5.01 -13.52 -0.33
N PHE A 48 4.66 -12.70 -1.33
CA PHE A 48 4.86 -11.25 -1.27
C PHE A 48 4.04 -10.60 -0.15
N LYS A 49 2.79 -11.05 0.04
CA LYS A 49 1.93 -10.58 1.13
C LYS A 49 2.53 -10.91 2.51
N SER A 50 3.04 -12.12 2.70
CA SER A 50 3.58 -12.54 4.00
C SER A 50 4.95 -11.95 4.32
N THR A 51 5.74 -11.59 3.31
CA THR A 51 7.10 -11.07 3.48
C THR A 51 7.14 -9.55 3.40
N LEU A 52 6.97 -9.00 2.21
CA LEU A 52 7.12 -7.57 1.95
C LEU A 52 5.92 -6.77 2.43
N TYR A 53 4.71 -7.11 2.00
CA TYR A 53 3.52 -6.33 2.33
C TYR A 53 3.32 -6.20 3.84
N LYS A 54 3.33 -7.29 4.59
CA LYS A 54 3.19 -7.27 6.05
C LYS A 54 4.35 -6.60 6.80
N HIS A 55 5.43 -6.24 6.12
CA HIS A 55 6.51 -5.47 6.72
C HIS A 55 6.25 -3.97 6.65
N PHE A 56 5.70 -3.49 5.53
CA PHE A 56 5.51 -2.07 5.24
C PHE A 56 4.08 -1.59 5.47
N CYS A 57 3.10 -2.48 5.38
CA CYS A 57 1.69 -2.16 5.49
C CYS A 57 1.06 -2.76 6.74
N ALA A 58 0.14 -2.05 7.35
CA ALA A 58 -0.58 -2.51 8.53
C ALA A 58 -1.54 -3.67 8.21
N GLY A 59 -2.17 -3.64 7.05
CA GLY A 59 -3.13 -4.65 6.58
C GLY A 59 -3.99 -4.15 5.44
N GLU A 60 -4.74 -5.04 4.81
CA GLU A 60 -5.69 -4.75 3.73
C GLU A 60 -7.13 -4.59 4.23
N ASN A 61 -7.40 -5.02 5.45
CA ASN A 61 -8.71 -4.97 6.06
C ASN A 61 -8.63 -4.65 7.55
N VAL A 62 -9.75 -4.27 8.13
CA VAL A 62 -9.89 -3.85 9.54
C VAL A 62 -9.28 -4.89 10.51
N GLY A 63 -9.52 -6.18 10.27
CA GLY A 63 -9.02 -7.26 11.14
C GLY A 63 -7.49 -7.36 11.14
N GLU A 64 -6.87 -7.29 9.95
CA GLU A 64 -5.42 -7.34 9.82
C GLU A 64 -4.76 -6.10 10.45
N VAL A 65 -5.34 -4.91 10.23
CA VAL A 65 -4.84 -3.65 10.79
C VAL A 65 -4.91 -3.67 12.31
N LYS A 66 -6.05 -4.06 12.90
CA LYS A 66 -6.20 -4.19 14.36
C LYS A 66 -5.20 -5.17 14.96
N THR A 67 -5.04 -6.33 14.35
CA THR A 67 -4.02 -7.31 14.78
C THR A 67 -2.61 -6.73 14.72
N THR A 68 -2.31 -5.92 13.70
CA THR A 68 -1.00 -5.26 13.59
C THR A 68 -0.80 -4.21 14.68
N ILE A 69 -1.82 -3.40 14.98
CA ILE A 69 -1.81 -2.42 16.06
C ILE A 69 -1.56 -3.11 17.41
N GLU A 70 -2.29 -4.19 17.70
CA GLU A 70 -2.13 -4.98 18.93
C GLU A 70 -0.69 -5.53 19.05
N ASN A 71 -0.17 -6.13 17.98
CA ASN A 71 1.21 -6.64 17.97
C ASN A 71 2.26 -5.55 18.21
N ILE A 72 2.03 -4.31 17.74
CA ILE A 72 2.93 -3.17 18.00
C ILE A 72 2.84 -2.75 19.47
N LYS A 73 1.64 -2.67 20.03
CA LYS A 73 1.43 -2.35 21.45
C LYS A 73 2.02 -3.42 22.37
N ASP A 74 1.92 -4.70 22.02
CA ASP A 74 2.53 -5.82 22.75
C ASP A 74 4.07 -5.76 22.76
N MET A 75 4.68 -5.10 21.77
CA MET A 75 6.12 -4.81 21.78
C MET A 75 6.51 -3.65 22.71
N GLY A 76 5.55 -3.04 23.42
CA GLY A 76 5.77 -1.95 24.38
C GLY A 76 5.57 -0.53 23.83
N PHE A 77 5.08 -0.38 22.61
CA PHE A 77 4.70 0.93 22.08
C PHE A 77 3.38 1.40 22.71
N ARG A 78 3.30 2.70 23.06
CA ARG A 78 2.10 3.27 23.69
C ARG A 78 0.93 3.46 22.73
N GLY A 79 1.22 3.63 21.46
CA GLY A 79 0.24 3.85 20.41
C GLY A 79 0.89 3.80 19.04
N VAL A 80 0.07 3.95 18.03
CA VAL A 80 0.47 3.97 16.62
C VAL A 80 -0.02 5.24 15.95
N ILE A 81 0.63 5.60 14.85
CA ILE A 81 0.12 6.61 13.93
C ILE A 81 -0.30 5.86 12.68
N LEU A 82 -1.60 5.80 12.42
CA LEU A 82 -2.16 5.16 11.24
C LEU A 82 -2.47 6.19 10.17
N THR A 83 -2.23 5.87 8.93
CA THR A 83 -2.59 6.74 7.81
C THR A 83 -3.30 5.94 6.73
N TYR A 84 -4.34 6.54 6.16
CA TYR A 84 -4.93 6.07 4.91
C TYR A 84 -4.16 6.70 3.76
N ALA A 85 -3.42 5.88 3.03
CA ALA A 85 -2.69 6.32 1.86
C ALA A 85 -3.37 5.80 0.60
N ARG A 86 -3.89 6.71 -0.21
CA ARG A 86 -4.31 6.42 -1.57
C ARG A 86 -3.13 6.76 -2.48
N GLU A 87 -2.55 5.75 -3.12
CA GLU A 87 -1.45 5.96 -4.03
C GLU A 87 -1.99 6.18 -5.45
N VAL A 88 -1.66 7.31 -6.00
CA VAL A 88 -1.86 7.61 -7.41
C VAL A 88 -0.52 7.42 -8.10
N VAL A 89 -0.44 6.48 -9.01
CA VAL A 89 0.76 6.25 -9.83
C VAL A 89 0.50 6.86 -11.20
N VAL A 90 1.34 7.82 -11.59
CA VAL A 90 1.30 8.37 -12.94
C VAL A 90 2.18 7.51 -13.84
N ASP A 91 1.60 6.91 -14.86
CA ASP A 91 2.37 6.22 -15.90
C ASP A 91 3.11 7.26 -16.75
N SER A 92 4.43 7.30 -16.61
CA SER A 92 5.29 8.24 -17.31
C SER A 92 5.29 8.07 -18.84
N SER A 93 4.74 6.97 -19.36
CA SER A 93 4.63 6.72 -20.81
C SER A 93 3.34 7.27 -21.42
N THR A 94 2.29 7.35 -20.62
CA THR A 94 0.95 7.77 -21.07
C THR A 94 0.46 9.07 -20.42
N GLU A 95 1.19 9.58 -19.42
CA GLU A 95 0.76 10.68 -18.53
C GLU A 95 -0.60 10.41 -17.85
N GLN A 96 -1.00 9.13 -17.78
CA GLN A 96 -2.24 8.72 -17.12
C GLN A 96 -1.96 8.27 -15.69
N GLU A 97 -2.83 8.65 -14.80
CA GLU A 97 -2.83 8.14 -13.42
C GLU A 97 -3.30 6.68 -13.45
N VAL A 98 -2.42 5.77 -13.02
CA VAL A 98 -2.69 4.34 -12.94
C VAL A 98 -2.51 3.88 -11.51
N GLY A 99 -3.48 3.21 -10.93
CA GLY A 99 -3.36 2.65 -9.58
C GLY A 99 -4.68 2.54 -8.85
N VAL A 100 -4.64 1.89 -7.68
CA VAL A 100 -5.79 1.80 -6.79
C VAL A 100 -6.11 3.19 -6.27
N GLY A 101 -7.07 3.85 -6.90
CA GLY A 101 -7.48 5.19 -6.54
C GLY A 101 -7.15 6.27 -7.55
N ALA A 102 -6.51 5.93 -8.68
CA ALA A 102 -6.46 6.81 -9.82
C ALA A 102 -7.89 7.12 -10.29
N LEU A 103 -8.17 8.39 -10.45
CA LEU A 103 -9.35 8.80 -11.20
C LEU A 103 -9.04 8.46 -12.65
N GLU A 104 -9.76 7.50 -13.24
CA GLU A 104 -9.66 7.21 -14.68
C GLU A 104 -10.18 8.42 -15.47
N TYR A 105 -9.34 9.41 -15.66
CA TYR A 105 -9.62 10.45 -16.62
C TYR A 105 -9.40 9.89 -18.02
N LYS A 106 -10.47 9.67 -18.76
CA LYS A 106 -10.37 9.49 -20.20
C LYS A 106 -9.78 10.78 -20.77
N LYS A 107 -8.80 10.65 -21.64
CA LYS A 107 -8.10 11.79 -22.26
C LYS A 107 -9.05 12.78 -22.96
N ASP A 108 -10.26 12.33 -23.30
CA ASP A 108 -11.34 13.09 -23.96
C ASP A 108 -12.53 13.37 -23.01
N ALA A 109 -12.35 13.25 -21.68
CA ALA A 109 -13.42 13.49 -20.71
C ALA A 109 -13.83 14.98 -20.73
N THR A 110 -15.15 15.21 -20.73
CA THR A 110 -15.71 16.55 -20.58
C THR A 110 -15.42 17.12 -19.19
N GLU A 111 -15.47 18.45 -19.03
CA GLU A 111 -15.24 19.09 -17.73
C GLU A 111 -16.21 18.57 -16.65
N LEU A 112 -17.45 18.27 -17.03
CA LEU A 112 -18.45 17.69 -16.13
C LEU A 112 -18.07 16.27 -15.64
N GLU A 113 -17.53 15.43 -16.55
CA GLU A 113 -17.07 14.08 -16.20
C GLU A 113 -15.86 14.13 -15.27
N LYS A 114 -14.97 15.10 -15.45
CA LYS A 114 -13.83 15.33 -14.54
C LYS A 114 -14.28 15.77 -13.16
N GLU A 115 -15.27 16.67 -13.08
CA GLU A 115 -15.82 17.15 -11.81
C GLU A 115 -16.50 16.01 -11.04
N VAL A 116 -17.31 15.19 -11.70
CA VAL A 116 -17.96 14.01 -11.09
C VAL A 116 -16.92 13.00 -10.59
N ALA A 117 -15.90 12.68 -11.39
CA ALA A 117 -14.84 11.76 -11.00
C ALA A 117 -14.01 12.30 -9.81
N PHE A 118 -13.79 13.62 -9.75
CA PHE A 118 -13.12 14.28 -8.63
C PHE A 118 -13.94 14.15 -7.33
N ASP A 119 -15.25 14.40 -7.40
CA ASP A 119 -16.15 14.27 -6.26
C ASP A 119 -16.22 12.83 -5.74
N GLU A 120 -16.32 11.84 -6.63
CA GLU A 120 -16.26 10.42 -6.27
C GLU A 120 -14.92 10.07 -5.61
N GLY A 121 -13.82 10.63 -6.10
CA GLY A 121 -12.50 10.47 -5.53
C GLY A 121 -12.39 11.00 -4.10
N ILE A 122 -12.94 12.19 -3.85
CA ILE A 122 -12.98 12.80 -2.50
C ILE A 122 -13.85 11.97 -1.56
N GLN A 123 -15.01 11.49 -2.02
CA GLN A 123 -15.88 10.64 -1.21
C GLN A 123 -15.20 9.34 -0.83
N ALA A 124 -14.58 8.64 -1.79
CA ALA A 124 -13.83 7.41 -1.52
C ALA A 124 -12.66 7.63 -0.56
N TRP A 125 -11.93 8.75 -0.68
CA TRP A 125 -10.89 9.14 0.25
C TRP A 125 -11.45 9.39 1.65
N ARG A 126 -12.53 10.14 1.77
CA ARG A 126 -13.23 10.43 3.04
C ARG A 126 -13.64 9.13 3.73
N ASP A 127 -14.27 8.22 2.99
CA ASP A 127 -14.77 6.97 3.53
C ASP A 127 -13.61 6.07 4.02
N GLY A 128 -12.51 5.99 3.27
CA GLY A 128 -11.30 5.28 3.69
C GLY A 128 -10.64 5.89 4.93
N VAL A 129 -10.63 7.22 5.05
CA VAL A 129 -10.14 7.93 6.24
C VAL A 129 -11.02 7.66 7.45
N LEU A 130 -12.36 7.69 7.30
CA LEU A 130 -13.30 7.40 8.38
C LEU A 130 -13.21 5.94 8.83
N GLU A 131 -13.08 5.01 7.89
CA GLU A 131 -12.85 3.60 8.21
C GLU A 131 -11.55 3.44 9.00
N THR A 132 -10.46 4.07 8.53
CA THR A 132 -9.15 4.04 9.22
C THR A 132 -9.25 4.63 10.63
N ALA A 133 -9.96 5.75 10.79
CA ALA A 133 -10.21 6.35 12.10
C ALA A 133 -10.97 5.41 13.05
N SER A 134 -11.89 4.61 12.53
CA SER A 134 -12.65 3.62 13.33
C SER A 134 -11.82 2.46 13.88
N MET A 135 -10.61 2.26 13.35
CA MET A 135 -9.69 1.21 13.80
C MET A 135 -8.82 1.65 14.98
N LEU A 136 -8.74 2.95 15.25
CA LEU A 136 -7.88 3.53 16.27
C LEU A 136 -8.49 3.38 17.66
N GLY A 137 -7.64 3.12 18.64
CA GLY A 137 -7.99 3.07 20.05
C GLY A 137 -7.39 4.24 20.82
N GLU A 138 -7.52 4.18 22.14
CA GLU A 138 -6.93 5.18 23.03
C GLU A 138 -5.40 5.22 22.89
N GLY A 139 -4.85 6.41 22.72
CA GLY A 139 -3.42 6.65 22.53
C GLY A 139 -2.93 6.49 21.08
N ASP A 140 -3.81 6.14 20.13
CA ASP A 140 -3.48 6.08 18.71
C ASP A 140 -3.82 7.40 18.00
N PHE A 141 -3.16 7.65 16.87
CA PHE A 141 -3.32 8.87 16.08
C PHE A 141 -3.60 8.55 14.61
N LEU A 142 -4.40 9.39 13.98
CA LEU A 142 -4.63 9.38 12.54
C LEU A 142 -3.78 10.47 11.88
N ALA A 143 -2.95 10.08 10.93
CA ALA A 143 -2.27 11.03 10.07
C ALA A 143 -3.08 11.23 8.77
N LEU A 144 -3.47 12.47 8.51
CA LEU A 144 -4.14 12.85 7.27
C LEU A 144 -3.10 13.31 6.25
N LYS A 145 -3.09 12.69 5.10
CA LYS A 145 -2.28 13.11 3.96
C LYS A 145 -3.20 13.83 2.96
N TYR A 146 -2.95 15.12 2.77
CA TYR A 146 -3.56 15.88 1.68
C TYR A 146 -2.71 15.69 0.42
N VAL A 147 -3.35 15.36 -0.68
CA VAL A 147 -2.74 15.23 -2.01
C VAL A 147 -3.22 16.38 -2.87
#